data_a246e62d9fd07786bc0d735f7588f16c
#
_entry.id   a246e62d9fd07786bc0d735f7588f16c
#
_cell.length_a   1.000
_cell.length_b   1.000
_cell.length_c   1.000
_cell.angle_alpha   90.00
_cell.angle_beta   90.00
_cell.angle_gamma   90.00
#
_symmetry.space_group_name_H-M   'P 1'
#
loop_
_entity.id
_entity.type
_entity.pdbx_description
1 polymer ?
#
loop_
_entity_poly.entity_id
_entity_poly.type
_entity_poly.pdbx_seq_one_letter_code
_entity_poly.pdbx_strand_id
1 'polypeptide(L)'
;MSAVFGVPVDAAYHLVLALTTVLTPVLGGLAAVAAIVAFTAAIRLLLAPLSFRALRGQAAMTRLAPRIQELRTRFGRQPERLQCELTALYAREGTSLLAGFVPLLAQWPVFSVLYLLFRSSTVAGGPNSLLSRDLFGVPLGAHWLSGGAATLGGHAAVFPVVLAVLAVVCWLSVRVARRMTAAIAATATGGPGASGAAWLVGTVLPYMTVVIAAFAPLAAAVYLVVSVGWSAGERRVFAARARHRPATGPAGGGQPRAGHTLRDRAHRP
;
A
#
# COMPACT_ATOMS: atom_id res chain seq x y z
N MET A 1 1.38 10.30 25.31
CA MET A 1 1.01 9.61 24.05
C MET A 1 0.07 8.40 24.26
N SER A 2 -0.08 7.90 25.48
CA SER A 2 -0.90 6.73 25.82
C SER A 2 -2.41 6.94 25.75
N ALA A 3 -2.93 8.15 25.92
CA ALA A 3 -4.39 8.38 25.99
C ALA A 3 -5.11 8.22 24.61
N VAL A 4 -4.47 8.56 23.51
CA VAL A 4 -5.10 8.51 22.17
C VAL A 4 -5.17 7.09 21.62
N PHE A 5 -4.17 6.24 21.91
CA PHE A 5 -4.09 4.87 21.41
C PHE A 5 -4.58 3.83 22.42
N GLY A 6 -4.84 4.19 23.68
CA GLY A 6 -5.28 3.26 24.73
C GLY A 6 -6.57 2.54 24.32
N VAL A 7 -7.63 3.27 24.05
CA VAL A 7 -8.93 2.69 23.66
C VAL A 7 -8.84 1.81 22.40
N PRO A 8 -8.20 2.24 21.29
CA PRO A 8 -8.00 1.36 20.12
C PRO A 8 -7.17 0.10 20.41
N VAL A 9 -6.14 0.18 21.26
CA VAL A 9 -5.30 -0.97 21.62
C VAL A 9 -6.08 -1.96 22.45
N ASP A 10 -6.84 -1.49 23.46
CA ASP A 10 -7.69 -2.32 24.32
C ASP A 10 -8.79 -3.02 23.50
N ALA A 11 -9.45 -2.29 22.60
CA ALA A 11 -10.44 -2.87 21.69
C ALA A 11 -9.82 -3.94 20.78
N ALA A 12 -8.64 -3.67 20.21
CA ALA A 12 -7.92 -4.65 19.38
C ALA A 12 -7.53 -5.89 20.19
N TYR A 13 -7.05 -5.70 21.44
CA TYR A 13 -6.71 -6.79 22.33
C TYR A 13 -7.90 -7.72 22.59
N HIS A 14 -9.04 -7.17 23.02
CA HIS A 14 -10.23 -7.96 23.32
C HIS A 14 -10.75 -8.68 22.07
N LEU A 15 -10.70 -8.04 20.91
CA LEU A 15 -11.17 -8.66 19.68
C LEU A 15 -10.24 -9.79 19.22
N VAL A 16 -8.92 -9.61 19.25
CA VAL A 16 -7.96 -10.67 18.91
C VAL A 16 -8.03 -11.80 19.92
N LEU A 17 -8.20 -11.50 21.22
CA LEU A 17 -8.36 -12.51 22.25
C LEU A 17 -9.64 -13.34 22.05
N ALA A 18 -10.78 -12.69 21.79
CA ALA A 18 -12.05 -13.34 21.49
C ALA A 18 -11.95 -14.25 20.26
N LEU A 19 -11.31 -13.76 19.18
CA LEU A 19 -11.05 -14.58 17.99
C LEU A 19 -10.14 -15.77 18.30
N THR A 20 -9.12 -15.57 19.13
CA THR A 20 -8.23 -16.66 19.54
C THR A 20 -8.99 -17.73 20.31
N THR A 21 -9.85 -17.37 21.25
CA THR A 21 -10.66 -18.33 22.04
C THR A 21 -11.62 -19.11 21.16
N VAL A 22 -12.28 -18.47 20.19
CA VAL A 22 -13.19 -19.13 19.24
C VAL A 22 -12.45 -20.07 18.30
N LEU A 23 -11.22 -19.72 17.89
CA LEU A 23 -10.42 -20.53 16.95
C LEU A 23 -9.63 -21.66 17.63
N THR A 24 -9.40 -21.58 18.95
CA THR A 24 -8.61 -22.57 19.69
C THR A 24 -9.13 -24.02 19.53
N PRO A 25 -10.44 -24.33 19.59
CA PRO A 25 -10.90 -25.71 19.47
C PRO A 25 -10.62 -26.33 18.10
N VAL A 26 -10.47 -25.50 17.04
CA VAL A 26 -10.26 -25.96 15.67
C VAL A 26 -8.77 -25.95 15.30
N LEU A 27 -8.04 -24.92 15.70
CA LEU A 27 -6.68 -24.64 15.23
C LEU A 27 -5.58 -24.85 16.31
N GLY A 28 -5.97 -25.13 17.55
CA GLY A 28 -5.04 -25.37 18.64
C GLY A 28 -3.99 -24.25 18.78
N GLY A 29 -2.72 -24.59 18.73
CA GLY A 29 -1.60 -23.65 18.85
C GLY A 29 -1.53 -22.58 17.74
N LEU A 30 -2.20 -22.78 16.58
CA LEU A 30 -2.24 -21.79 15.50
C LEU A 30 -3.36 -20.75 15.68
N ALA A 31 -4.23 -20.90 16.67
CA ALA A 31 -5.41 -20.06 16.87
C ALA A 31 -5.06 -18.57 17.03
N ALA A 32 -4.00 -18.24 17.76
CA ALA A 32 -3.57 -16.86 17.97
C ALA A 32 -3.07 -16.20 16.67
N VAL A 33 -2.31 -16.93 15.86
CA VAL A 33 -1.84 -16.44 14.55
C VAL A 33 -3.03 -16.29 13.60
N ALA A 34 -3.93 -17.25 13.54
CA ALA A 34 -5.14 -17.17 12.74
C ALA A 34 -6.04 -15.99 13.17
N ALA A 35 -6.13 -15.71 14.47
CA ALA A 35 -6.84 -14.55 14.99
C ALA A 35 -6.20 -13.23 14.53
N ILE A 36 -4.87 -13.11 14.55
CA ILE A 36 -4.15 -11.94 14.02
C ILE A 36 -4.41 -11.78 12.52
N VAL A 37 -4.35 -12.87 11.77
CA VAL A 37 -4.63 -12.87 10.31
C VAL A 37 -6.06 -12.42 10.04
N ALA A 38 -7.04 -13.02 10.72
CA ALA A 38 -8.47 -12.71 10.55
C ALA A 38 -8.77 -11.25 10.95
N PHE A 39 -8.24 -10.78 12.07
CA PHE A 39 -8.37 -9.40 12.52
C PHE A 39 -7.77 -8.42 11.50
N THR A 40 -6.55 -8.71 11.03
CA THR A 40 -5.89 -7.90 10.00
C THR A 40 -6.71 -7.86 8.70
N ALA A 41 -7.21 -9.00 8.26
CA ALA A 41 -8.04 -9.10 7.06
C ALA A 41 -9.35 -8.32 7.21
N ALA A 42 -10.01 -8.38 8.37
CA ALA A 42 -11.24 -7.63 8.65
C ALA A 42 -11.00 -6.12 8.56
N ILE A 43 -9.93 -5.61 9.20
CA ILE A 43 -9.57 -4.18 9.11
C ILE A 43 -9.25 -3.80 7.66
N ARG A 44 -8.50 -4.63 6.95
CA ARG A 44 -8.15 -4.39 5.55
C ARG A 44 -9.37 -4.37 4.64
N LEU A 45 -10.32 -5.23 4.88
CA LEU A 45 -11.59 -5.25 4.15
C LEU A 45 -12.40 -3.98 4.41
N LEU A 46 -12.45 -3.53 5.66
CA LEU A 46 -13.11 -2.27 6.04
C LEU A 46 -12.43 -1.06 5.37
N LEU A 47 -11.10 -1.06 5.28
CA LEU A 47 -10.32 0.00 4.63
C LEU A 47 -10.23 -0.14 3.11
N ALA A 48 -10.70 -1.24 2.51
CA ALA A 48 -10.60 -1.49 1.07
C ALA A 48 -11.16 -0.36 0.20
N PRO A 49 -12.33 0.26 0.49
CA PRO A 49 -12.83 1.37 -0.32
C PRO A 49 -11.87 2.58 -0.31
N LEU A 50 -11.21 2.86 0.81
CA LEU A 50 -10.21 3.91 0.92
C LEU A 50 -8.95 3.55 0.13
N SER A 51 -8.48 2.30 0.25
CA SER A 51 -7.34 1.77 -0.51
C SER A 51 -7.57 1.89 -2.03
N PHE A 52 -8.77 1.55 -2.52
CA PHE A 52 -9.09 1.71 -3.94
C PHE A 52 -9.13 3.17 -4.40
N ARG A 53 -9.60 4.10 -3.58
CA ARG A 53 -9.50 5.54 -3.87
C ARG A 53 -8.04 5.99 -3.95
N ALA A 54 -7.19 5.56 -3.03
CA ALA A 54 -5.76 5.84 -3.02
C ALA A 54 -5.05 5.28 -4.26
N LEU A 55 -5.37 4.04 -4.68
CA LEU A 55 -4.83 3.44 -5.91
C LEU A 55 -5.23 4.22 -7.17
N ARG A 56 -6.46 4.76 -7.22
CA ARG A 56 -6.88 5.65 -8.32
C ARG A 56 -6.07 6.94 -8.35
N GLY A 57 -5.84 7.55 -7.18
CA GLY A 57 -4.98 8.74 -7.06
C GLY A 57 -3.54 8.46 -7.51
N GLN A 58 -2.95 7.32 -7.10
CA GLN A 58 -1.62 6.91 -7.56
C GLN A 58 -1.57 6.70 -9.09
N ALA A 59 -2.59 6.07 -9.67
CA ALA A 59 -2.68 5.88 -11.12
C ALA A 59 -2.79 7.22 -11.86
N ALA A 60 -3.56 8.20 -11.34
CA ALA A 60 -3.63 9.54 -11.89
C ALA A 60 -2.27 10.25 -11.85
N MET A 61 -1.57 10.21 -10.71
CA MET A 61 -0.22 10.77 -10.57
C MET A 61 0.79 10.16 -11.55
N THR A 62 0.72 8.85 -11.78
CA THR A 62 1.60 8.18 -12.75
C THR A 62 1.34 8.65 -14.18
N ARG A 63 0.07 8.89 -14.55
CA ARG A 63 -0.29 9.45 -15.86
C ARG A 63 0.18 10.88 -16.04
N LEU A 64 0.22 11.66 -14.97
CA LEU A 64 0.69 13.04 -14.98
C LEU A 64 2.22 13.17 -14.94
N ALA A 65 2.94 12.09 -14.61
CA ALA A 65 4.39 12.11 -14.47
C ALA A 65 5.12 12.76 -15.66
N PRO A 66 4.82 12.47 -16.95
CA PRO A 66 5.49 13.10 -18.08
C PRO A 66 5.24 14.62 -18.13
N ARG A 67 4.00 15.08 -17.89
CA ARG A 67 3.68 16.52 -17.86
C ARG A 67 4.36 17.23 -16.69
N ILE A 68 4.45 16.59 -15.54
CA ILE A 68 5.20 17.11 -14.38
C ILE A 68 6.68 17.26 -14.72
N GLN A 69 7.26 16.27 -15.40
CA GLN A 69 8.65 16.31 -15.85
C GLN A 69 8.87 17.47 -16.85
N GLU A 70 8.00 17.66 -17.80
CA GLU A 70 8.04 18.76 -18.76
C GLU A 70 7.98 20.13 -18.06
N LEU A 71 7.09 20.32 -17.10
CA LEU A 71 7.03 21.53 -16.29
C LEU A 71 8.31 21.75 -15.48
N ARG A 72 8.89 20.70 -14.91
CA ARG A 72 10.17 20.78 -14.19
C ARG A 72 11.33 21.17 -15.09
N THR A 73 11.42 20.65 -16.30
CA THR A 73 12.45 21.02 -17.25
C THR A 73 12.29 22.47 -17.73
N ARG A 74 11.05 22.90 -17.94
CA ARG A 74 10.74 24.25 -18.43
C ARG A 74 10.91 25.34 -17.38
N PHE A 75 10.48 25.09 -16.16
CA PHE A 75 10.41 26.07 -15.06
C PHE A 75 11.36 25.75 -13.89
N GLY A 76 12.28 24.80 -14.02
CA GLY A 76 13.15 24.37 -12.91
C GLY A 76 14.01 25.46 -12.29
N ARG A 77 14.28 26.55 -13.04
CA ARG A 77 15.00 27.73 -12.54
C ARG A 77 14.08 28.79 -11.90
N GLN A 78 12.76 28.58 -11.93
CA GLN A 78 11.74 29.51 -11.42
C GLN A 78 10.81 28.76 -10.47
N PRO A 79 11.21 28.54 -9.20
CA PRO A 79 10.49 27.67 -8.27
C PRO A 79 9.05 28.11 -8.02
N GLU A 80 8.78 29.41 -7.94
CA GLU A 80 7.43 29.95 -7.74
C GLU A 80 6.49 29.66 -8.91
N ARG A 81 6.97 29.86 -10.13
CA ARG A 81 6.19 29.53 -11.34
C ARG A 81 5.96 28.03 -11.48
N LEU A 82 6.99 27.21 -11.20
CA LEU A 82 6.86 25.77 -11.20
C LEU A 82 5.78 25.31 -10.21
N GLN A 83 5.76 25.88 -9.01
CA GLN A 83 4.78 25.54 -7.99
C GLN A 83 3.37 25.96 -8.40
N CYS A 84 3.19 27.12 -8.99
CA CYS A 84 1.91 27.60 -9.52
C CYS A 84 1.39 26.69 -10.64
N GLU A 85 2.24 26.36 -11.63
CA GLU A 85 1.85 25.49 -12.76
C GLU A 85 1.55 24.05 -12.31
N LEU A 86 2.32 23.51 -11.36
CA LEU A 86 2.03 22.20 -10.78
C LEU A 86 0.70 22.19 -10.03
N THR A 87 0.41 23.23 -9.24
CA THR A 87 -0.85 23.35 -8.51
C THR A 87 -2.03 23.46 -9.48
N ALA A 88 -1.89 24.25 -10.54
CA ALA A 88 -2.89 24.37 -11.59
C ALA A 88 -3.12 23.04 -12.34
N LEU A 89 -2.03 22.28 -12.62
CA LEU A 89 -2.12 20.97 -13.23
C LEU A 89 -2.89 19.99 -12.36
N TYR A 90 -2.55 19.92 -11.05
CA TYR A 90 -3.25 19.04 -10.10
C TYR A 90 -4.72 19.41 -9.93
N ALA A 91 -5.05 20.71 -9.88
CA ALA A 91 -6.42 21.18 -9.78
C ALA A 91 -7.25 20.81 -11.03
N ARG A 92 -6.69 20.97 -12.23
CA ARG A 92 -7.34 20.59 -13.50
C ARG A 92 -7.62 19.10 -13.61
N GLU A 93 -6.72 18.27 -13.10
CA GLU A 93 -6.84 16.81 -13.15
C GLU A 93 -7.57 16.22 -11.93
N GLY A 94 -8.10 17.08 -11.03
CA GLY A 94 -8.83 16.64 -9.83
C GLY A 94 -8.03 15.75 -8.89
N THR A 95 -6.70 15.91 -8.87
CA THR A 95 -5.79 15.15 -8.02
C THR A 95 -5.05 16.05 -7.04
N SER A 96 -4.36 15.47 -6.08
CA SER A 96 -3.61 16.19 -5.03
C SER A 96 -2.22 15.62 -4.90
N LEU A 97 -1.25 16.47 -4.55
CA LEU A 97 0.12 16.06 -4.18
C LEU A 97 0.12 14.99 -3.08
N LEU A 98 -0.85 15.06 -2.16
CA LEU A 98 -1.00 14.12 -1.05
C LEU A 98 -1.61 12.77 -1.47
N ALA A 99 -2.18 12.65 -2.66
CA ALA A 99 -2.82 11.42 -3.13
C ALA A 99 -1.85 10.22 -3.11
N GLY A 100 -0.55 10.44 -3.31
CA GLY A 100 0.50 9.42 -3.19
C GLY A 100 0.77 8.97 -1.76
N PHE A 101 0.50 9.80 -0.75
CA PHE A 101 0.77 9.52 0.66
C PHE A 101 -0.44 8.95 1.42
N VAL A 102 -1.64 9.03 0.86
CA VAL A 102 -2.87 8.53 1.49
C VAL A 102 -2.75 7.09 1.97
N PRO A 103 -2.15 6.13 1.22
CA PRO A 103 -2.01 4.76 1.69
C PRO A 103 -1.11 4.64 2.92
N LEU A 104 -0.04 5.44 2.98
CA LEU A 104 0.88 5.48 4.10
C LEU A 104 0.20 6.05 5.35
N LEU A 105 -0.54 7.16 5.20
CA LEU A 105 -1.30 7.77 6.29
C LEU A 105 -2.39 6.85 6.83
N ALA A 106 -3.10 6.13 5.97
CA ALA A 106 -4.12 5.16 6.38
C ALA A 106 -3.53 3.93 7.08
N GLN A 107 -2.30 3.54 6.70
CA GLN A 107 -1.60 2.40 7.30
C GLN A 107 -1.05 2.70 8.69
N TRP A 108 -0.65 3.94 8.95
CA TRP A 108 0.08 4.33 10.15
C TRP A 108 -0.70 4.06 11.46
N PRO A 109 -1.98 4.44 11.62
CA PRO A 109 -2.73 4.15 12.83
C PRO A 109 -2.92 2.65 13.06
N VAL A 110 -3.20 1.87 12.01
CA VAL A 110 -3.37 0.40 12.13
C VAL A 110 -2.08 -0.26 12.59
N PHE A 111 -0.94 0.11 11.95
CA PHE A 111 0.36 -0.38 12.37
C PHE A 111 0.68 0.01 13.82
N SER A 112 0.40 1.27 14.19
CA SER A 112 0.68 1.78 15.54
C SER A 112 -0.11 1.03 16.61
N VAL A 113 -1.40 0.77 16.40
CA VAL A 113 -2.25 0.03 17.33
C VAL A 113 -1.71 -1.39 17.52
N LEU A 114 -1.43 -2.12 16.44
CA LEU A 114 -0.95 -3.50 16.53
C LEU A 114 0.50 -3.58 17.06
N TYR A 115 1.36 -2.64 16.67
CA TYR A 115 2.71 -2.57 17.21
C TYR A 115 2.69 -2.32 18.73
N LEU A 116 1.87 -1.37 19.21
CA LEU A 116 1.71 -1.11 20.64
C LEU A 116 1.11 -2.32 21.35
N LEU A 117 0.10 -2.96 20.79
CA LEU A 117 -0.50 -4.18 21.33
C LEU A 117 0.54 -5.28 21.58
N PHE A 118 1.41 -5.56 20.61
CA PHE A 118 2.39 -6.64 20.73
C PHE A 118 3.72 -6.22 21.38
N ARG A 119 3.94 -4.93 21.61
CA ARG A 119 5.06 -4.42 22.36
C ARG A 119 4.75 -4.29 23.86
N SER A 120 3.48 -4.05 24.22
CA SER A 120 3.08 -3.79 25.60
C SER A 120 2.92 -5.09 26.38
N SER A 121 3.63 -5.22 27.48
CA SER A 121 3.49 -6.35 28.42
C SER A 121 2.16 -6.31 29.20
N THR A 122 1.53 -5.12 29.30
CA THR A 122 0.25 -4.89 29.95
C THR A 122 -0.70 -4.17 29.01
N VAL A 123 -1.94 -4.67 28.91
CA VAL A 123 -3.02 -4.09 28.10
C VAL A 123 -4.33 -4.24 28.87
N ALA A 124 -5.24 -3.28 28.77
CA ALA A 124 -6.54 -3.29 29.44
C ALA A 124 -6.45 -3.52 30.96
N GLY A 125 -5.39 -3.00 31.61
CA GLY A 125 -5.18 -3.11 33.05
C GLY A 125 -4.66 -4.48 33.55
N GLY A 126 -4.32 -5.41 32.64
CA GLY A 126 -3.80 -6.74 32.97
C GLY A 126 -2.60 -7.15 32.11
N PRO A 127 -1.98 -8.33 32.38
CA PRO A 127 -0.91 -8.87 31.56
C PRO A 127 -1.43 -9.23 30.17
N ASN A 128 -0.63 -8.94 29.14
CA ASN A 128 -0.96 -9.25 27.76
C ASN A 128 -0.80 -10.73 27.44
N SER A 129 -1.86 -11.49 27.56
CA SER A 129 -1.88 -12.93 27.34
C SER A 129 -1.63 -13.35 25.89
N LEU A 130 -1.71 -12.43 24.93
CA LEU A 130 -1.41 -12.72 23.53
C LEU A 130 0.09 -12.91 23.29
N LEU A 131 0.95 -12.27 24.11
CA LEU A 131 2.41 -12.38 23.98
C LEU A 131 2.95 -13.76 24.39
N SER A 132 2.26 -14.46 25.30
CA SER A 132 2.61 -15.80 25.74
C SER A 132 2.05 -16.92 24.86
N ARG A 133 1.21 -16.57 23.85
CA ARG A 133 0.75 -17.53 22.85
C ARG A 133 1.87 -17.85 21.88
N ASP A 134 1.94 -19.09 21.44
CA ASP A 134 3.03 -19.60 20.64
C ASP A 134 2.66 -19.78 19.17
N LEU A 135 3.67 -19.61 18.31
CA LEU A 135 3.68 -20.10 16.95
C LEU A 135 4.80 -21.16 16.83
N PHE A 136 4.44 -22.42 16.72
CA PHE A 136 5.40 -23.54 16.68
C PHE A 136 6.43 -23.52 17.82
N GLY A 137 5.98 -23.22 19.05
CA GLY A 137 6.83 -23.16 20.23
C GLY A 137 7.60 -21.85 20.41
N VAL A 138 7.37 -20.86 19.56
CA VAL A 138 7.94 -19.52 19.70
C VAL A 138 6.87 -18.54 20.17
N PRO A 139 7.06 -17.87 21.33
CA PRO A 139 6.12 -16.88 21.81
C PRO A 139 5.92 -15.74 20.79
N LEU A 140 4.68 -15.29 20.60
CA LEU A 140 4.35 -14.20 19.67
C LEU A 140 4.98 -12.86 20.05
N GLY A 141 5.33 -12.68 21.34
CA GLY A 141 6.08 -11.54 21.84
C GLY A 141 7.59 -11.62 21.63
N ALA A 142 8.13 -12.74 21.16
CA ALA A 142 9.58 -12.92 20.98
C ALA A 142 10.11 -12.04 19.85
N HIS A 143 11.37 -11.59 19.99
CA HIS A 143 12.08 -10.74 19.03
C HIS A 143 13.31 -11.49 18.50
N TRP A 144 13.57 -11.39 17.18
CA TRP A 144 14.71 -12.04 16.55
C TRP A 144 16.05 -11.47 16.99
N LEU A 145 16.22 -10.14 16.84
CA LEU A 145 17.52 -9.47 17.04
C LEU A 145 17.74 -8.94 18.47
N SER A 146 16.71 -8.90 19.31
CA SER A 146 16.81 -8.37 20.68
C SER A 146 17.11 -9.43 21.75
N GLY A 147 17.74 -10.56 21.38
CA GLY A 147 18.20 -11.58 22.33
C GLY A 147 17.30 -12.81 22.47
N GLY A 148 16.20 -12.89 21.72
CA GLY A 148 15.28 -14.02 21.80
C GLY A 148 15.72 -15.26 21.01
N ALA A 149 16.50 -15.09 19.95
CA ALA A 149 16.87 -16.22 19.07
C ALA A 149 17.76 -17.25 19.76
N ALA A 150 18.69 -16.81 20.59
CA ALA A 150 19.62 -17.70 21.32
C ALA A 150 18.92 -18.58 22.37
N THR A 151 17.80 -18.12 22.94
CA THR A 151 17.03 -18.83 23.97
C THR A 151 15.99 -19.79 23.37
N LEU A 152 15.69 -19.70 22.06
CA LEU A 152 14.65 -20.48 21.41
C LEU A 152 15.11 -21.84 20.87
N GLY A 153 16.43 -22.13 20.90
CA GLY A 153 16.98 -23.41 20.45
C GLY A 153 16.51 -23.81 19.03
N GLY A 154 16.01 -25.03 18.87
CA GLY A 154 15.53 -25.54 17.57
C GLY A 154 14.32 -24.80 16.98
N HIS A 155 13.57 -24.06 17.78
CA HIS A 155 12.39 -23.29 17.33
C HIS A 155 12.77 -21.94 16.71
N ALA A 156 14.04 -21.51 16.81
CA ALA A 156 14.53 -20.26 16.22
C ALA A 156 14.31 -20.17 14.69
N ALA A 157 14.16 -21.30 14.00
CA ALA A 157 13.89 -21.38 12.57
C ALA A 157 12.57 -20.69 12.14
N VAL A 158 11.62 -20.49 13.05
CA VAL A 158 10.34 -19.82 12.75
C VAL A 158 10.56 -18.38 12.27
N PHE A 159 11.50 -17.65 12.88
CA PHE A 159 11.79 -16.26 12.48
C PHE A 159 12.31 -16.13 11.04
N PRO A 160 13.40 -16.82 10.63
CA PRO A 160 13.88 -16.73 9.26
C PRO A 160 12.84 -17.21 8.24
N VAL A 161 11.98 -18.18 8.57
CA VAL A 161 10.88 -18.60 7.71
C VAL A 161 9.87 -17.46 7.52
N VAL A 162 9.42 -16.81 8.60
CA VAL A 162 8.48 -15.69 8.51
C VAL A 162 9.10 -14.51 7.77
N LEU A 163 10.37 -14.19 8.01
CA LEU A 163 11.09 -13.14 7.31
C LEU A 163 11.28 -13.46 5.82
N ALA A 164 11.58 -14.73 5.48
CA ALA A 164 11.67 -15.18 4.09
C ALA A 164 10.32 -15.06 3.38
N VAL A 165 9.22 -15.48 4.02
CA VAL A 165 7.86 -15.28 3.49
C VAL A 165 7.58 -13.80 3.27
N LEU A 166 7.92 -12.94 4.24
CA LEU A 166 7.76 -11.50 4.11
C LEU A 166 8.57 -10.94 2.93
N ALA A 167 9.83 -11.38 2.77
CA ALA A 167 10.68 -10.96 1.67
C ALA A 167 10.10 -11.37 0.30
N VAL A 168 9.57 -12.59 0.19
CA VAL A 168 8.88 -13.07 -1.02
C VAL A 168 7.63 -12.24 -1.30
N VAL A 169 6.82 -11.95 -0.28
CA VAL A 169 5.61 -11.13 -0.43
C VAL A 169 5.97 -9.70 -0.80
N CYS A 170 7.02 -9.11 -0.23
CA CYS A 170 7.56 -7.81 -0.65
C CYS A 170 8.02 -7.83 -2.11
N TRP A 171 8.78 -8.85 -2.53
CA TRP A 171 9.21 -9.01 -3.91
C TRP A 171 8.03 -9.09 -4.88
N LEU A 172 7.01 -9.91 -4.57
CA LEU A 172 5.78 -9.99 -5.35
C LEU A 172 5.05 -8.65 -5.42
N SER A 173 4.97 -7.92 -4.30
CA SER A 173 4.34 -6.60 -4.22
C SER A 173 5.05 -5.58 -5.11
N VAL A 174 6.39 -5.53 -5.06
CA VAL A 174 7.21 -4.67 -5.92
C VAL A 174 7.04 -5.06 -7.39
N ARG A 175 7.04 -6.36 -7.71
CA ARG A 175 6.84 -6.84 -9.08
C ARG A 175 5.48 -6.44 -9.64
N VAL A 176 4.41 -6.53 -8.84
CA VAL A 176 3.07 -6.08 -9.21
C VAL A 176 3.03 -4.56 -9.41
N ALA A 177 3.61 -3.80 -8.49
CA ALA A 177 3.66 -2.34 -8.57
C ALA A 177 4.40 -1.87 -9.83
N ARG A 178 5.55 -2.45 -10.14
CA ARG A 178 6.34 -2.14 -11.35
C ARG A 178 5.56 -2.43 -12.64
N ARG A 179 4.83 -3.55 -12.70
CA ARG A 179 4.00 -3.88 -13.87
C ARG A 179 2.87 -2.87 -14.08
N MET A 180 2.24 -2.40 -12.99
CA MET A 180 1.22 -1.35 -13.06
C MET A 180 1.81 -0.03 -13.56
N THR A 181 2.95 0.39 -13.02
CA THR A 181 3.63 1.62 -13.43
C THR A 181 4.09 1.55 -14.88
N ALA A 182 4.67 0.43 -15.32
CA ALA A 182 5.09 0.24 -16.70
C ALA A 182 3.91 0.25 -17.69
N ALA A 183 2.79 -0.37 -17.33
CA ALA A 183 1.58 -0.36 -18.17
C ALA A 183 1.00 1.05 -18.33
N ILE A 184 1.05 1.89 -17.28
CA ILE A 184 0.58 3.28 -17.32
C ILE A 184 1.59 4.16 -18.08
N ALA A 185 2.90 3.94 -17.89
CA ALA A 185 3.95 4.68 -18.59
C ALA A 185 3.99 4.38 -20.09
N ALA A 186 3.65 3.16 -20.51
CA ALA A 186 3.57 2.80 -21.93
C ALA A 186 2.45 3.55 -22.69
N THR A 187 1.44 4.06 -21.98
CA THR A 187 0.37 4.89 -22.56
C THR A 187 0.70 6.38 -22.57
N ALA A 188 1.77 6.78 -21.87
CA ALA A 188 2.26 8.14 -21.82
C ALA A 188 3.47 8.25 -22.76
N THR A 189 3.35 9.02 -23.84
CA THR A 189 4.44 9.34 -24.78
C THR A 189 5.50 10.23 -24.12
N GLY A 190 6.25 9.68 -23.20
CA GLY A 190 7.31 10.38 -22.47
C GLY A 190 8.39 9.41 -22.03
N GLY A 191 9.63 9.69 -22.47
CA GLY A 191 10.80 8.83 -22.33
C GLY A 191 11.20 8.41 -20.90
N PRO A 192 12.23 7.59 -20.75
CA PRO A 192 12.65 6.98 -19.49
C PRO A 192 13.35 8.01 -18.59
N GLY A 193 12.59 8.60 -17.69
CA GLY A 193 13.09 9.59 -16.74
C GLY A 193 12.54 9.40 -15.34
N ALA A 194 12.45 8.16 -14.84
CA ALA A 194 12.28 7.95 -13.42
C ALA A 194 13.53 8.45 -12.72
N SER A 195 13.42 9.58 -11.99
CA SER A 195 14.51 10.07 -11.13
C SER A 195 14.97 8.93 -10.23
N GLY A 196 16.30 8.82 -9.96
CA GLY A 196 16.85 7.78 -9.08
C GLY A 196 16.12 7.68 -7.73
N ALA A 197 15.59 8.79 -7.22
CA ALA A 197 14.76 8.84 -6.04
C ALA A 197 13.43 8.06 -6.20
N ALA A 198 12.75 8.17 -7.33
CA ALA A 198 11.50 7.42 -7.57
C ALA A 198 11.76 5.91 -7.67
N TRP A 199 12.88 5.52 -8.26
CA TRP A 199 13.31 4.12 -8.31
C TRP A 199 13.63 3.60 -6.90
N LEU A 200 14.37 4.38 -6.09
CA LEU A 200 14.74 4.03 -4.71
C LEU A 200 13.48 3.80 -3.86
N VAL A 201 12.55 4.75 -3.87
CA VAL A 201 11.29 4.68 -3.12
C VAL A 201 10.44 3.49 -3.57
N GLY A 202 10.30 3.26 -4.87
CA GLY A 202 9.46 2.19 -5.40
C GLY A 202 10.08 0.80 -5.28
N THR A 203 11.40 0.70 -5.14
CA THR A 203 12.13 -0.58 -5.17
C THR A 203 12.71 -0.95 -3.82
N VAL A 204 13.41 -0.04 -3.15
CA VAL A 204 14.16 -0.34 -1.91
C VAL A 204 13.28 -0.19 -0.68
N LEU A 205 12.45 0.86 -0.63
CA LEU A 205 11.61 1.14 0.54
C LEU A 205 10.73 -0.03 0.99
N PRO A 206 10.10 -0.83 0.11
CA PRO A 206 9.34 -2.01 0.53
C PRO A 206 10.18 -3.06 1.26
N TYR A 207 11.48 -3.21 0.95
CA TYR A 207 12.35 -4.15 1.66
C TYR A 207 12.77 -3.65 3.04
N MET A 208 12.69 -2.34 3.31
CA MET A 208 12.85 -1.82 4.68
C MET A 208 11.81 -2.42 5.64
N THR A 209 10.65 -2.84 5.13
CA THR A 209 9.64 -3.56 5.93
C THR A 209 10.20 -4.87 6.49
N VAL A 210 11.04 -5.58 5.75
CA VAL A 210 11.69 -6.83 6.21
C VAL A 210 12.70 -6.53 7.31
N VAL A 211 13.47 -5.44 7.14
CA VAL A 211 14.42 -4.99 8.16
C VAL A 211 13.69 -4.61 9.46
N ILE A 212 12.61 -3.83 9.35
CA ILE A 212 11.78 -3.45 10.50
C ILE A 212 11.19 -4.70 11.19
N ALA A 213 10.73 -5.67 10.41
CA ALA A 213 10.17 -6.92 10.93
C ALA A 213 11.18 -7.76 11.73
N ALA A 214 12.48 -7.68 11.36
CA ALA A 214 13.53 -8.39 12.08
C ALA A 214 13.75 -7.86 13.52
N PHE A 215 13.40 -6.59 13.78
CA PHE A 215 13.45 -5.97 15.11
C PHE A 215 12.10 -6.01 15.84
N ALA A 216 11.03 -6.32 15.14
CA ALA A 216 9.67 -6.34 15.70
C ALA A 216 9.35 -7.69 16.37
N PRO A 217 8.34 -7.74 17.27
CA PRO A 217 7.81 -8.99 17.79
C PRO A 217 7.29 -9.91 16.66
N LEU A 218 7.33 -11.23 16.87
CA LEU A 218 6.87 -12.21 15.88
C LEU A 218 5.43 -11.94 15.40
N ALA A 219 4.54 -11.56 16.29
CA ALA A 219 3.18 -11.18 15.96
C ALA A 219 3.10 -10.00 14.98
N ALA A 220 3.96 -8.99 15.16
CA ALA A 220 4.03 -7.86 14.24
C ALA A 220 4.61 -8.26 12.87
N ALA A 221 5.57 -9.20 12.83
CA ALA A 221 6.07 -9.74 11.58
C ALA A 221 4.97 -10.48 10.80
N VAL A 222 4.15 -11.31 11.47
CA VAL A 222 2.98 -11.97 10.89
C VAL A 222 1.99 -10.94 10.32
N TYR A 223 1.67 -9.91 11.10
CA TYR A 223 0.82 -8.81 10.64
C TYR A 223 1.38 -8.16 9.35
N LEU A 224 2.69 -7.91 9.29
CA LEU A 224 3.32 -7.29 8.11
C LEU A 224 3.21 -8.20 6.88
N VAL A 225 3.39 -9.51 7.03
CA VAL A 225 3.18 -10.49 5.93
C VAL A 225 1.77 -10.35 5.36
N VAL A 226 0.75 -10.39 6.22
CA VAL A 226 -0.66 -10.30 5.81
C VAL A 226 -0.95 -8.94 5.16
N SER A 227 -0.49 -7.86 5.77
CA SER A 227 -0.69 -6.48 5.32
C SER A 227 -0.09 -6.21 3.94
N VAL A 228 1.17 -6.63 3.71
CA VAL A 228 1.84 -6.44 2.41
C VAL A 228 1.21 -7.33 1.35
N GLY A 229 0.89 -8.59 1.71
CA GLY A 229 0.21 -9.52 0.83
C GLY A 229 -1.16 -9.01 0.38
N TRP A 230 -1.96 -8.50 1.31
CA TRP A 230 -3.25 -7.88 1.03
C TRP A 230 -3.12 -6.70 0.06
N SER A 231 -2.17 -5.79 0.33
CA SER A 231 -1.91 -4.63 -0.53
C SER A 231 -1.49 -5.05 -1.95
N ALA A 232 -0.71 -6.14 -2.09
CA ALA A 232 -0.36 -6.70 -3.39
C ALA A 232 -1.60 -7.28 -4.11
N GLY A 233 -2.50 -7.92 -3.37
CA GLY A 233 -3.80 -8.41 -3.86
C GLY A 233 -4.70 -7.29 -4.37
N GLU A 234 -4.88 -6.22 -3.58
CA GLU A 234 -5.66 -5.03 -3.97
C GLU A 234 -5.13 -4.41 -5.27
N ARG A 235 -3.80 -4.27 -5.42
CA ARG A 235 -3.18 -3.75 -6.64
C ARG A 235 -3.46 -4.66 -7.84
N ARG A 236 -3.41 -5.99 -7.68
CA ARG A 236 -3.76 -6.94 -8.75
C ARG A 236 -5.21 -6.81 -9.19
N VAL A 237 -6.13 -6.76 -8.23
CA VAL A 237 -7.57 -6.58 -8.49
C VAL A 237 -7.83 -5.24 -9.19
N PHE A 238 -7.20 -4.18 -8.73
CA PHE A 238 -7.29 -2.86 -9.37
C PHE A 238 -6.80 -2.90 -10.82
N ALA A 239 -5.63 -3.48 -11.06
CA ALA A 239 -5.06 -3.61 -12.40
C ALA A 239 -5.91 -4.49 -13.34
N ALA A 240 -6.53 -5.56 -12.82
CA ALA A 240 -7.45 -6.39 -13.59
C ALA A 240 -8.71 -5.61 -13.99
N ARG A 241 -9.34 -4.91 -13.04
CA ARG A 241 -10.52 -4.07 -13.30
C ARG A 241 -10.25 -2.93 -14.28
N ALA A 242 -9.04 -2.35 -14.26
CA ALA A 242 -8.64 -1.30 -15.19
C ALA A 242 -8.54 -1.82 -16.63
N ARG A 243 -8.13 -3.08 -16.84
CA ARG A 243 -8.04 -3.72 -18.16
C ARG A 243 -9.40 -4.07 -18.76
N HIS A 244 -10.40 -4.36 -17.93
CA HIS A 244 -11.76 -4.73 -18.36
C HIS A 244 -12.69 -3.54 -18.55
N ARG A 245 -12.25 -2.31 -18.27
CA ARG A 245 -13.01 -1.12 -18.62
C ARG A 245 -12.82 -0.87 -20.13
N PRO A 246 -13.88 -1.03 -20.98
CA PRO A 246 -13.79 -0.60 -22.36
C PRO A 246 -13.42 0.88 -22.35
N ALA A 247 -12.50 1.28 -23.25
CA ALA A 247 -12.23 2.66 -23.51
C ALA A 247 -13.56 3.29 -23.99
N THR A 248 -14.27 3.93 -23.10
CA THR A 248 -15.29 4.90 -23.50
C THR A 248 -14.50 6.02 -24.15
N GLY A 249 -14.26 5.87 -25.45
CA GLY A 249 -13.76 6.95 -26.30
C GLY A 249 -14.70 8.14 -26.12
N PRO A 250 -14.20 9.37 -26.25
CA PRO A 250 -15.06 10.52 -26.30
C PRO A 250 -16.06 10.26 -27.44
N ALA A 251 -17.35 10.18 -27.08
CA ALA A 251 -18.44 10.10 -28.02
C ALA A 251 -18.22 11.19 -29.08
N GLY A 252 -18.18 10.78 -30.33
CA GLY A 252 -17.78 11.55 -31.46
C GLY A 252 -18.33 12.98 -31.40
N GLY A 253 -17.44 13.93 -31.19
CA GLY A 253 -17.65 15.30 -31.58
C GLY A 253 -17.78 15.29 -33.11
N GLY A 254 -18.99 15.37 -33.59
CA GLY A 254 -19.26 15.47 -35.02
C GLY A 254 -18.40 16.57 -35.61
N GLN A 255 -17.49 16.20 -36.46
CA GLN A 255 -16.92 17.15 -37.41
C GLN A 255 -18.09 17.73 -38.22
N PRO A 256 -18.28 19.04 -38.27
CA PRO A 256 -19.15 19.62 -39.26
C PRO A 256 -18.57 19.28 -40.62
N ARG A 257 -19.27 18.46 -41.40
CA ARG A 257 -19.00 18.31 -42.82
C ARG A 257 -19.04 19.70 -43.41
N ALA A 258 -17.88 20.26 -43.72
CA ALA A 258 -17.76 21.42 -44.59
C ALA A 258 -18.36 21.04 -45.96
N GLY A 259 -19.56 21.52 -46.19
CA GLY A 259 -20.28 21.34 -47.43
C GLY A 259 -19.50 21.97 -48.58
N HIS A 260 -19.12 21.13 -49.47
CA HIS A 260 -18.67 21.45 -50.81
C HIS A 260 -19.83 22.15 -51.55
N THR A 261 -19.78 23.47 -51.73
CA THR A 261 -20.48 24.14 -52.82
C THR A 261 -19.75 25.44 -53.12
N LEU A 262 -18.76 25.41 -53.95
CA LEU A 262 -18.40 26.51 -54.83
C LEU A 262 -18.35 25.94 -56.23
N ARG A 263 -19.48 26.10 -56.91
CA ARG A 263 -19.57 25.91 -58.35
C ARG A 263 -19.79 27.28 -58.96
N ASP A 264 -18.79 27.67 -59.73
CA ASP A 264 -18.92 28.24 -61.07
C ASP A 264 -19.81 29.48 -61.26
N ARG A 265 -19.19 30.60 -61.51
CA ARG A 265 -19.54 31.48 -62.59
C ARG A 265 -18.40 32.46 -62.94
N ALA A 266 -17.51 31.93 -63.79
CA ALA A 266 -16.85 32.82 -64.74
C ALA A 266 -17.75 32.92 -65.96
N HIS A 267 -17.98 34.09 -66.48
CA HIS A 267 -17.99 34.49 -67.89
C HIS A 267 -18.53 35.87 -68.12
N ARG A 268 -17.61 36.77 -68.49
CA ARG A 268 -17.63 37.49 -69.83
C ARG A 268 -18.47 38.72 -69.86
N PRO A 269 -18.13 39.66 -70.81
CA PRO A 269 -16.84 39.98 -71.42
C PRO A 269 -16.27 41.33 -70.95
#